data_cc64df99a4c48b191628fda036690a16
#
_entry.id   cc64df99a4c48b191628fda036690a16
#
_cell.length_a   1.000
_cell.length_b   1.000
_cell.length_c   1.000
_cell.angle_alpha   90.00
_cell.angle_beta   90.00
_cell.angle_gamma   90.00
#
_symmetry.space_group_name_H-M   'P 1'
#
loop_
_entity.id
_entity.type
_entity.pdbx_description
1 polymer ?
#
loop_
_entity_poly.entity_id
_entity_poly.type
_entity_poly.pdbx_seq_one_letter_code
_entity_poly.pdbx_strand_id
1 'polypeptide(L)'
;AREYAIKNQAPVMVHANCVRIGSHSNSDKHTLYRDENELKYVKEADPLMKFRRMLLRYKRFTEEELKEIEAAAKKELSAANKKALAAPDPTPESIFDYVVPEPYQPEKYKDGTHNEEGEKKNLVTAINETLKAEFRHNPDTFLWGQDMANKDKGGVFNASKGMQQEFGEQRVFNAPIAEDFIVGTANGMSRFDPKIRVVIEGAEFADYFWPAMEQYVECTHDYWRSNGKFSPNITLRLASGGYIG
;
A
#
# COMPACT_ATOMS: atom_id res chain seq x y z
N ALA A 1 -6.13 18.46 5.01
CA ALA A 1 -6.89 17.34 4.43
C ALA A 1 -7.17 16.27 5.48
N ARG A 2 -6.16 15.63 6.07
CA ARG A 2 -6.32 14.54 7.05
C ARG A 2 -7.21 14.93 8.24
N GLU A 3 -6.93 16.05 8.91
CA GLU A 3 -7.74 16.55 10.04
C GLU A 3 -9.19 16.82 9.63
N TYR A 4 -9.38 17.39 8.45
CA TYR A 4 -10.72 17.62 7.91
C TYR A 4 -11.48 16.32 7.71
N ALA A 5 -10.85 15.32 7.08
CA ALA A 5 -11.48 14.03 6.81
C ALA A 5 -11.89 13.33 8.10
N ILE A 6 -11.04 13.33 9.13
CA ILE A 6 -11.31 12.72 10.43
C ILE A 6 -12.45 13.46 11.15
N LYS A 7 -12.35 14.80 11.23
CA LYS A 7 -13.33 15.61 11.95
C LYS A 7 -14.73 15.55 11.33
N ASN A 8 -14.80 15.54 9.99
CA ASN A 8 -16.07 15.63 9.27
C ASN A 8 -16.57 14.26 8.78
N GLN A 9 -15.82 13.19 9.00
CA GLN A 9 -16.13 11.84 8.49
C GLN A 9 -16.46 11.86 6.99
N ALA A 10 -15.66 12.60 6.23
CA ALA A 10 -15.87 12.86 4.81
C ALA A 10 -14.58 12.70 4.00
N PRO A 11 -14.67 12.26 2.74
CA PRO A 11 -13.51 12.19 1.86
C PRO A 11 -12.98 13.57 1.54
N VAL A 12 -11.68 13.68 1.30
CA VAL A 12 -11.00 14.90 0.91
C VAL A 12 -10.07 14.63 -0.26
N MET A 13 -10.22 15.42 -1.30
CA MET A 13 -9.30 15.41 -2.44
C MET A 13 -8.31 16.57 -2.32
N VAL A 14 -7.03 16.27 -2.41
CA VAL A 14 -5.97 17.28 -2.54
C VAL A 14 -5.55 17.32 -4.01
N HIS A 15 -5.98 18.39 -4.71
CA HIS A 15 -5.57 18.59 -6.10
C HIS A 15 -4.29 19.42 -6.15
N ALA A 16 -3.18 18.78 -6.47
CA ALA A 16 -1.87 19.41 -6.58
C ALA A 16 -1.53 19.71 -8.06
N ASN A 17 -1.45 21.00 -8.42
CA ASN A 17 -0.92 21.41 -9.71
C ASN A 17 0.61 21.44 -9.65
N CYS A 18 1.24 20.57 -10.40
CA CYS A 18 2.70 20.45 -10.42
C CYS A 18 3.22 20.41 -11.87
N VAL A 19 4.50 20.68 -12.02
CA VAL A 19 5.22 20.60 -13.30
C VAL A 19 6.35 19.59 -13.18
N ARG A 20 6.58 18.81 -14.22
CA ARG A 20 7.75 17.95 -14.31
C ARG A 20 8.94 18.76 -14.83
N ILE A 21 9.92 19.03 -13.99
CA ILE A 21 11.08 19.88 -14.30
C ILE A 21 12.06 19.16 -15.22
N GLY A 22 12.35 17.90 -14.95
CA GLY A 22 13.30 17.09 -15.71
C GLY A 22 12.66 16.26 -16.82
N SER A 23 13.47 15.46 -17.49
CA SER A 23 13.02 14.42 -18.41
C SER A 23 12.22 13.34 -17.70
N HIS A 24 11.51 12.49 -18.45
CA HIS A 24 10.73 11.39 -17.88
C HIS A 24 11.61 10.38 -17.12
N SER A 25 12.77 10.06 -17.71
CA SER A 25 13.77 9.14 -17.16
C SER A 25 15.17 9.60 -17.53
N ASN A 26 16.20 8.91 -17.06
CA ASN A 26 17.59 9.17 -17.42
C ASN A 26 17.89 8.91 -18.90
N SER A 27 17.10 8.06 -19.55
CA SER A 27 17.21 7.76 -20.98
C SER A 27 16.40 8.69 -21.88
N ASP A 28 15.59 9.59 -21.29
CA ASP A 28 14.75 10.53 -22.01
C ASP A 28 15.42 11.89 -22.18
N LYS A 29 15.12 12.55 -23.30
CA LYS A 29 15.56 13.91 -23.60
C LYS A 29 14.34 14.79 -23.92
N HIS A 30 13.74 15.39 -22.91
CA HIS A 30 12.50 16.14 -23.04
C HIS A 30 12.60 17.38 -23.97
N THR A 31 13.80 17.86 -24.23
CA THR A 31 14.01 18.96 -25.20
C THR A 31 13.72 18.58 -26.66
N LEU A 32 13.50 17.28 -26.94
CA LEU A 32 13.10 16.83 -28.26
C LEU A 32 11.60 16.97 -28.54
N TYR A 33 10.78 17.10 -27.50
CA TYR A 33 9.32 17.16 -27.62
C TYR A 33 8.65 18.29 -26.84
N ARG A 34 9.43 19.07 -26.07
CA ARG A 34 8.98 20.28 -25.39
C ARG A 34 9.58 21.49 -26.06
N ASP A 35 8.74 22.47 -26.39
CA ASP A 35 9.20 23.71 -26.94
C ASP A 35 9.88 24.64 -25.89
N GLU A 36 10.55 25.69 -26.38
CA GLU A 36 11.28 26.60 -25.50
C GLU A 36 10.36 27.38 -24.53
N ASN A 37 9.13 27.67 -24.92
CA ASN A 37 8.17 28.38 -24.06
C ASN A 37 7.70 27.47 -22.92
N GLU A 38 7.43 26.19 -23.22
CA GLU A 38 7.10 25.21 -22.23
C GLU A 38 8.25 25.02 -21.22
N LEU A 39 9.48 24.87 -21.71
CA LEU A 39 10.66 24.73 -20.86
C LEU A 39 10.92 25.97 -19.99
N LYS A 40 10.67 27.16 -20.52
CA LYS A 40 10.73 28.39 -19.73
C LYS A 40 9.66 28.43 -18.65
N TYR A 41 8.42 28.13 -19.02
CA TYR A 41 7.31 28.04 -18.05
C TYR A 41 7.60 27.05 -16.91
N VAL A 42 8.12 25.87 -17.24
CA VAL A 42 8.47 24.85 -16.24
C VAL A 42 9.48 25.38 -15.23
N LYS A 43 10.51 26.10 -15.67
CA LYS A 43 11.49 26.73 -14.78
C LYS A 43 10.87 27.79 -13.85
N GLU A 44 9.98 28.61 -14.39
CA GLU A 44 9.29 29.66 -13.64
C GLU A 44 8.27 29.07 -12.65
N ALA A 45 7.68 27.92 -13.01
CA ALA A 45 6.69 27.21 -12.25
C ALA A 45 7.29 26.27 -11.18
N ASP A 46 8.62 26.14 -11.11
CA ASP A 46 9.31 25.32 -10.13
C ASP A 46 8.79 25.59 -8.70
N PRO A 47 8.23 24.58 -8.02
CA PRO A 47 7.64 24.74 -6.69
C PRO A 47 8.67 25.15 -5.64
N LEU A 48 9.92 24.70 -5.74
CA LEU A 48 10.98 25.10 -4.80
C LEU A 48 11.30 26.58 -4.92
N MET A 49 11.39 27.07 -6.15
CA MET A 49 11.66 28.50 -6.40
C MET A 49 10.47 29.37 -5.96
N LYS A 50 9.25 28.90 -6.17
CA LYS A 50 8.04 29.59 -5.69
C LYS A 50 8.00 29.60 -4.16
N PHE A 51 8.28 28.48 -3.53
CA PHE A 51 8.28 28.34 -2.08
C PHE A 51 9.35 29.22 -1.43
N ARG A 52 10.57 29.21 -1.96
CA ARG A 52 11.64 30.12 -1.52
C ARG A 52 11.19 31.58 -1.54
N ARG A 53 10.63 32.04 -2.68
CA ARG A 53 10.12 33.42 -2.81
C ARG A 53 9.02 33.72 -1.81
N MET A 54 8.15 32.75 -1.53
CA MET A 54 7.09 32.89 -0.53
C MET A 54 7.64 33.03 0.89
N LEU A 55 8.61 32.23 1.27
CA LEU A 55 9.26 32.28 2.59
C LEU A 55 9.91 33.64 2.85
N LEU A 56 10.63 34.17 1.85
CA LEU A 56 11.27 35.49 1.91
C LEU A 56 10.20 36.61 1.95
N ARG A 57 9.21 36.56 1.08
CA ARG A 57 8.12 37.55 1.01
C ARG A 57 7.37 37.69 2.33
N TYR A 58 7.08 36.57 2.97
CA TYR A 58 6.36 36.56 4.25
C TYR A 58 7.31 36.65 5.45
N LYS A 59 8.60 36.96 5.24
CA LYS A 59 9.62 37.08 6.27
C LYS A 59 9.66 35.91 7.25
N ARG A 60 9.45 34.71 6.74
CA ARG A 60 9.55 33.47 7.52
C ARG A 60 11.00 33.03 7.71
N PHE A 61 11.82 33.35 6.72
CA PHE A 61 13.25 33.11 6.68
C PHE A 61 13.95 34.30 6.01
N THR A 62 15.20 34.50 6.36
CA THR A 62 16.13 35.39 5.66
C THR A 62 16.81 34.61 4.52
N GLU A 63 17.45 35.36 3.62
CA GLU A 63 18.25 34.76 2.53
C GLU A 63 19.44 33.95 3.10
N GLU A 64 20.05 34.43 4.17
CA GLU A 64 21.15 33.81 4.86
C GLU A 64 20.75 32.47 5.48
N GLU A 65 19.65 32.43 6.23
CA GLU A 65 19.11 31.20 6.81
C GLU A 65 18.78 30.13 5.74
N LEU A 66 18.21 30.54 4.62
CA LEU A 66 17.93 29.61 3.52
C LEU A 66 19.22 29.07 2.89
N LYS A 67 20.28 29.90 2.75
CA LYS A 67 21.57 29.45 2.26
C LYS A 67 22.26 28.48 3.23
N GLU A 68 22.12 28.70 4.53
CA GLU A 68 22.66 27.79 5.57
C GLU A 68 21.98 26.43 5.48
N ILE A 69 20.63 26.40 5.34
CA ILE A 69 19.86 25.16 5.16
C ILE A 69 20.32 24.42 3.89
N GLU A 70 20.46 25.13 2.78
CA GLU A 70 20.93 24.55 1.51
C GLU A 70 22.36 24.00 1.63
N ALA A 71 23.25 24.72 2.31
CA ALA A 71 24.62 24.28 2.53
C ALA A 71 24.67 23.02 3.42
N ALA A 72 23.87 22.97 4.47
CA ALA A 72 23.75 21.81 5.35
C ALA A 72 23.26 20.60 4.59
N ALA A 73 22.18 20.73 3.80
CA ALA A 73 21.63 19.67 2.98
C ALA A 73 22.64 19.16 1.94
N LYS A 74 23.37 20.05 1.26
CA LYS A 74 24.43 19.66 0.31
C LYS A 74 25.57 18.90 0.99
N LYS A 75 25.95 19.31 2.19
CA LYS A 75 27.01 18.63 2.97
C LYS A 75 26.57 17.22 3.35
N GLU A 76 25.33 17.06 3.83
CA GLU A 76 24.78 15.75 4.18
C GLU A 76 24.68 14.83 2.97
N LEU A 77 24.14 15.33 1.85
CA LEU A 77 24.05 14.59 0.60
C LEU A 77 25.43 14.16 0.09
N SER A 78 26.43 15.06 0.13
CA SER A 78 27.79 14.73 -0.26
C SER A 78 28.41 13.64 0.62
N ALA A 79 28.18 13.69 1.92
CA ALA A 79 28.67 12.67 2.84
C ALA A 79 28.00 11.32 2.59
N ALA A 80 26.67 11.30 2.37
CA ALA A 80 25.92 10.10 2.04
C ALA A 80 26.40 9.48 0.71
N ASN A 81 26.61 10.31 -0.31
CA ASN A 81 27.12 9.85 -1.61
C ASN A 81 28.53 9.24 -1.50
N LYS A 82 29.43 9.88 -0.75
CA LYS A 82 30.77 9.32 -0.50
C LYS A 82 30.70 7.98 0.21
N LYS A 83 29.79 7.84 1.19
CA LYS A 83 29.58 6.58 1.91
C LYS A 83 29.06 5.49 0.97
N ALA A 84 28.09 5.84 0.10
CA ALA A 84 27.53 4.90 -0.88
C ALA A 84 28.58 4.43 -1.90
N LEU A 85 29.40 5.36 -2.42
CA LEU A 85 30.48 5.02 -3.37
C LEU A 85 31.62 4.20 -2.74
N ALA A 86 31.82 4.31 -1.43
CA ALA A 86 32.80 3.52 -0.71
C ALA A 86 32.28 2.16 -0.22
N ALA A 87 31.00 1.89 -0.38
CA ALA A 87 30.43 0.59 -0.05
C ALA A 87 30.96 -0.49 -1.00
N PRO A 88 31.18 -1.73 -0.53
CA PRO A 88 31.57 -2.82 -1.42
C PRO A 88 30.47 -3.09 -2.46
N ASP A 89 30.89 -3.46 -3.67
CA ASP A 89 29.97 -3.89 -4.68
C ASP A 89 29.24 -5.19 -4.26
N PRO A 90 27.99 -5.39 -4.70
CA PRO A 90 27.28 -6.65 -4.47
C PRO A 90 28.05 -7.81 -5.08
N THR A 91 28.07 -8.95 -4.41
CA THR A 91 28.63 -10.18 -4.99
C THR A 91 27.60 -10.86 -5.91
N PRO A 92 28.02 -11.68 -6.88
CA PRO A 92 27.08 -12.43 -7.73
C PRO A 92 26.09 -13.27 -6.93
N GLU A 93 26.51 -13.81 -5.79
CA GLU A 93 25.67 -14.63 -4.92
C GLU A 93 24.59 -13.82 -4.24
N SER A 94 24.85 -12.54 -3.99
CA SER A 94 23.89 -11.64 -3.30
C SER A 94 22.60 -11.36 -4.09
N ILE A 95 22.51 -11.77 -5.37
CA ILE A 95 21.27 -11.68 -6.15
C ILE A 95 20.15 -12.54 -5.59
N PHE A 96 20.48 -13.55 -4.80
CA PHE A 96 19.51 -14.42 -4.14
C PHE A 96 19.13 -13.96 -2.73
N ASP A 97 19.86 -12.96 -2.21
CA ASP A 97 19.58 -12.43 -0.88
C ASP A 97 18.23 -11.72 -0.87
N TYR A 98 17.43 -12.02 0.14
CA TYR A 98 16.15 -11.36 0.37
C TYR A 98 15.11 -11.46 -0.77
N VAL A 99 15.29 -12.35 -1.73
CA VAL A 99 14.31 -12.60 -2.81
C VAL A 99 13.03 -13.20 -2.25
N VAL A 100 13.17 -14.06 -1.26
CA VAL A 100 12.07 -14.64 -0.50
C VAL A 100 12.30 -14.36 1.00
N PRO A 101 11.24 -14.20 1.80
CA PRO A 101 11.42 -14.12 3.24
C PRO A 101 12.05 -15.42 3.78
N GLU A 102 12.62 -15.34 4.97
CA GLU A 102 13.06 -16.53 5.69
C GLU A 102 11.92 -17.57 5.72
N PRO A 103 12.22 -18.84 5.53
CA PRO A 103 11.20 -19.87 5.52
C PRO A 103 10.33 -19.78 6.76
N TYR A 104 9.03 -19.83 6.54
CA TYR A 104 8.05 -19.90 7.63
C TYR A 104 8.41 -21.06 8.55
N GLN A 105 8.58 -20.76 9.83
CA GLN A 105 8.92 -21.76 10.85
C GLN A 105 7.66 -22.08 11.67
N PRO A 106 6.94 -23.13 11.30
CA PRO A 106 5.66 -23.47 11.94
C PRO A 106 5.80 -23.78 13.45
N GLU A 107 7.00 -24.15 13.89
CA GLU A 107 7.28 -24.44 15.30
C GLU A 107 7.10 -23.22 16.22
N LYS A 108 7.20 -21.99 15.67
CA LYS A 108 6.94 -20.75 16.42
C LYS A 108 5.46 -20.49 16.66
N TYR A 109 4.62 -21.12 15.89
CA TYR A 109 3.19 -21.06 16.04
C TYR A 109 2.76 -22.39 16.67
N LYS A 110 2.30 -22.35 17.90
CA LYS A 110 1.62 -23.51 18.45
C LYS A 110 0.43 -23.77 17.54
N ASP A 111 0.54 -24.78 16.70
CA ASP A 111 -0.61 -25.31 16.00
C ASP A 111 -1.70 -25.52 17.04
N GLY A 112 -2.87 -24.99 16.78
CA GLY A 112 -4.04 -25.38 17.54
C GLY A 112 -4.07 -26.90 17.53
N THR A 113 -4.28 -27.49 18.67
CA THR A 113 -4.37 -28.95 18.82
C THR A 113 -5.28 -29.48 17.70
N HIS A 114 -4.71 -30.25 16.78
CA HIS A 114 -5.50 -31.02 15.84
C HIS A 114 -6.43 -31.92 16.65
N ASN A 115 -7.68 -31.55 16.70
CA ASN A 115 -8.69 -32.38 17.32
C ASN A 115 -9.30 -33.26 16.21
N GLU A 116 -8.74 -34.44 16.04
CA GLU A 116 -9.25 -35.45 15.12
C GLU A 116 -10.68 -35.85 15.42
N GLU A 117 -11.14 -35.64 16.67
CA GLU A 117 -12.49 -35.90 17.14
C GLU A 117 -13.47 -34.73 16.89
N GLY A 118 -12.99 -33.63 16.31
CA GLY A 118 -13.79 -32.45 16.02
C GLY A 118 -14.87 -32.71 14.96
N GLU A 119 -15.89 -31.86 14.96
CA GLU A 119 -16.93 -31.87 13.93
C GLU A 119 -16.33 -31.64 12.53
N LYS A 120 -16.59 -32.54 11.60
CA LYS A 120 -16.17 -32.41 10.22
C LYS A 120 -16.96 -31.31 9.52
N LYS A 121 -16.27 -30.28 9.03
CA LYS A 121 -16.86 -29.14 8.30
C LYS A 121 -16.27 -29.04 6.90
N ASN A 122 -17.04 -28.49 6.00
CA ASN A 122 -16.47 -28.14 4.69
C ASN A 122 -15.57 -26.89 4.82
N LEU A 123 -14.66 -26.72 3.86
CA LEU A 123 -13.67 -25.66 3.87
C LEU A 123 -14.29 -24.26 3.97
N VAL A 124 -15.39 -24.00 3.23
CA VAL A 124 -16.06 -22.69 3.23
C VAL A 124 -16.62 -22.35 4.61
N THR A 125 -17.23 -23.33 5.29
CA THR A 125 -17.72 -23.15 6.66
C THR A 125 -16.57 -22.87 7.63
N ALA A 126 -15.47 -23.59 7.51
CA ALA A 126 -14.29 -23.36 8.33
C ALA A 126 -13.71 -21.96 8.12
N ILE A 127 -13.60 -21.49 6.87
CA ILE A 127 -13.16 -20.12 6.55
C ILE A 127 -14.11 -19.09 7.17
N ASN A 128 -15.42 -19.24 7.02
CA ASN A 128 -16.39 -18.30 7.56
C ASN A 128 -16.32 -18.21 9.09
N GLU A 129 -16.23 -19.34 9.77
CA GLU A 129 -16.12 -19.38 11.23
C GLU A 129 -14.82 -18.79 11.72
N THR A 130 -13.70 -19.05 11.01
CA THR A 130 -12.39 -18.43 11.33
C THR A 130 -12.44 -16.93 11.18
N LEU A 131 -13.00 -16.42 10.08
CA LEU A 131 -13.18 -14.98 9.87
C LEU A 131 -14.03 -14.35 10.98
N LYS A 132 -15.14 -14.98 11.35
CA LYS A 132 -15.99 -14.49 12.45
C LYS A 132 -15.26 -14.50 13.80
N ALA A 133 -14.48 -15.54 14.08
CA ALA A 133 -13.70 -15.63 15.29
C ALA A 133 -12.65 -14.50 15.35
N GLU A 134 -11.92 -14.25 14.27
CA GLU A 134 -10.95 -13.15 14.20
C GLU A 134 -11.61 -11.79 14.38
N PHE A 135 -12.75 -11.53 13.72
CA PHE A 135 -13.48 -10.28 13.84
C PHE A 135 -14.02 -10.00 15.24
N ARG A 136 -14.38 -11.04 15.98
CA ARG A 136 -14.78 -10.91 17.40
C ARG A 136 -13.58 -10.63 18.30
N HIS A 137 -12.45 -11.24 17.98
CA HIS A 137 -11.23 -11.10 18.78
C HIS A 137 -10.54 -9.77 18.54
N ASN A 138 -10.55 -9.27 17.30
CA ASN A 138 -9.84 -8.07 16.90
C ASN A 138 -10.79 -7.04 16.24
N PRO A 139 -11.15 -5.94 16.94
CA PRO A 139 -12.04 -4.93 16.41
C PRO A 139 -11.47 -4.15 15.22
N ASP A 140 -10.15 -4.15 15.03
CA ASP A 140 -9.46 -3.46 13.94
C ASP A 140 -9.28 -4.35 12.69
N THR A 141 -10.09 -5.42 12.57
CA THR A 141 -10.12 -6.26 11.38
C THR A 141 -11.22 -5.81 10.43
N PHE A 142 -10.89 -5.69 9.15
CA PHE A 142 -11.78 -5.25 8.06
C PHE A 142 -11.81 -6.28 6.93
N LEU A 143 -12.96 -6.41 6.28
CA LEU A 143 -13.15 -7.30 5.14
C LEU A 143 -13.87 -6.56 4.02
N TRP A 144 -13.29 -6.58 2.83
CA TRP A 144 -13.98 -6.11 1.64
C TRP A 144 -13.53 -6.83 0.38
N GLY A 145 -14.31 -6.66 -0.65
CA GLY A 145 -14.08 -7.24 -1.97
C GLY A 145 -15.34 -7.15 -2.80
N GLN A 146 -15.37 -7.86 -3.89
CA GLN A 146 -16.51 -7.91 -4.79
C GLN A 146 -17.62 -8.79 -4.18
N ASP A 147 -18.82 -8.22 -4.00
CA ASP A 147 -20.00 -8.89 -3.46
C ASP A 147 -19.86 -9.54 -2.07
N MET A 148 -18.89 -9.08 -1.28
CA MET A 148 -18.58 -9.66 0.02
C MET A 148 -19.61 -9.42 1.11
N ALA A 149 -20.32 -8.30 1.01
CA ALA A 149 -21.28 -7.83 2.00
C ALA A 149 -22.73 -8.06 1.59
N ASN A 150 -22.99 -9.06 0.75
CA ASN A 150 -24.34 -9.41 0.37
C ASN A 150 -25.08 -10.05 1.55
N LYS A 151 -26.29 -9.55 1.84
CA LYS A 151 -27.09 -9.97 2.98
C LYS A 151 -27.43 -11.47 2.97
N ASP A 152 -27.78 -11.99 1.83
CA ASP A 152 -28.24 -13.37 1.70
C ASP A 152 -27.12 -14.34 1.26
N LYS A 153 -26.02 -13.80 0.76
CA LYS A 153 -24.91 -14.56 0.19
C LYS A 153 -23.59 -13.82 0.48
N GLY A 154 -22.69 -14.37 1.16
CA GLY A 154 -21.40 -13.74 1.47
C GLY A 154 -20.35 -14.04 0.40
N GLY A 155 -20.26 -13.19 -0.61
CA GLY A 155 -19.42 -13.40 -1.78
C GLY A 155 -19.96 -14.50 -2.70
N VAL A 156 -19.30 -14.74 -3.83
CA VAL A 156 -19.69 -15.78 -4.79
C VAL A 156 -19.67 -17.19 -4.17
N PHE A 157 -18.72 -17.41 -3.26
CA PHE A 157 -18.49 -18.70 -2.61
C PHE A 157 -19.03 -18.80 -1.18
N ASN A 158 -19.81 -17.84 -0.71
CA ASN A 158 -20.42 -17.79 0.62
C ASN A 158 -19.42 -17.69 1.80
N ALA A 159 -18.17 -17.41 1.57
CA ALA A 159 -17.15 -17.38 2.62
C ALA A 159 -17.36 -16.27 3.66
N SER A 160 -17.97 -15.14 3.27
CA SER A 160 -18.30 -14.02 4.15
C SER A 160 -19.76 -13.95 4.58
N LYS A 161 -20.51 -15.04 4.39
CA LYS A 161 -21.94 -15.07 4.73
C LYS A 161 -22.20 -14.68 6.18
N GLY A 162 -23.10 -13.70 6.38
CA GLY A 162 -23.49 -13.20 7.70
C GLY A 162 -22.48 -12.29 8.37
N MET A 163 -21.34 -12.00 7.73
CA MET A 163 -20.31 -11.15 8.32
C MET A 163 -20.76 -9.71 8.47
N GLN A 164 -21.37 -9.11 7.45
CA GLN A 164 -21.84 -7.73 7.53
C GLN A 164 -22.95 -7.55 8.56
N GLN A 165 -23.87 -8.53 8.67
CA GLN A 165 -24.95 -8.49 9.65
C GLN A 165 -24.44 -8.53 11.09
N GLU A 166 -23.35 -9.26 11.33
CA GLU A 166 -22.76 -9.40 12.67
C GLU A 166 -21.82 -8.24 13.01
N PHE A 167 -21.02 -7.75 12.06
CA PHE A 167 -19.93 -6.81 12.33
C PHE A 167 -20.15 -5.40 11.77
N GLY A 168 -21.21 -5.19 11.01
CA GLY A 168 -21.60 -3.89 10.46
C GLY A 168 -20.91 -3.51 9.16
N GLU A 169 -21.52 -2.53 8.47
CA GLU A 169 -21.09 -2.05 7.16
C GLU A 169 -19.73 -1.32 7.18
N GLN A 170 -19.33 -0.81 8.33
CA GLN A 170 -18.05 -0.12 8.48
C GLN A 170 -16.86 -1.08 8.48
N ARG A 171 -17.09 -2.34 8.80
CA ARG A 171 -16.04 -3.35 8.87
C ARG A 171 -16.12 -4.38 7.74
N VAL A 172 -17.31 -4.60 7.20
CA VAL A 172 -17.55 -5.56 6.11
C VAL A 172 -18.36 -4.87 5.02
N PHE A 173 -17.75 -4.63 3.87
CA PHE A 173 -18.37 -3.84 2.81
C PHE A 173 -17.97 -4.32 1.41
N ASN A 174 -18.76 -3.92 0.43
CA ASN A 174 -18.49 -4.20 -0.97
C ASN A 174 -17.51 -3.17 -1.53
N ALA A 175 -16.60 -3.64 -2.37
CA ALA A 175 -15.83 -2.82 -3.28
C ALA A 175 -16.44 -2.86 -4.68
N PRO A 176 -16.17 -1.86 -5.53
CA PRO A 176 -16.44 -1.99 -6.96
C PRO A 176 -15.61 -3.12 -7.57
N ILE A 177 -15.97 -3.57 -8.77
CA ILE A 177 -15.15 -4.49 -9.57
C ILE A 177 -13.95 -3.70 -10.12
N ALA A 178 -12.94 -3.56 -9.27
CA ALA A 178 -11.70 -2.85 -9.54
C ALA A 178 -10.62 -3.44 -8.64
N GLU A 179 -9.93 -4.44 -9.11
CA GLU A 179 -9.02 -5.28 -8.34
C GLU A 179 -7.82 -4.47 -7.81
N ASP A 180 -7.28 -3.57 -8.61
CA ASP A 180 -6.23 -2.63 -8.23
C ASP A 180 -6.66 -1.70 -7.09
N PHE A 181 -7.90 -1.20 -7.12
CA PHE A 181 -8.48 -0.42 -6.03
C PHE A 181 -8.60 -1.23 -4.74
N ILE A 182 -9.02 -2.49 -4.83
CA ILE A 182 -9.17 -3.37 -3.67
C ILE A 182 -7.84 -3.55 -2.95
N VAL A 183 -6.76 -3.85 -3.67
CA VAL A 183 -5.42 -4.04 -3.09
C VAL A 183 -4.81 -2.70 -2.67
N GLY A 184 -4.92 -1.66 -3.49
CA GLY A 184 -4.38 -0.33 -3.18
C GLY A 184 -4.97 0.28 -1.91
N THR A 185 -6.28 0.14 -1.70
CA THR A 185 -6.95 0.60 -0.48
C THR A 185 -6.55 -0.25 0.73
N ALA A 186 -6.35 -1.56 0.57
CA ALA A 186 -5.86 -2.44 1.62
C ALA A 186 -4.45 -2.04 2.08
N ASN A 187 -3.56 -1.75 1.14
CA ASN A 187 -2.23 -1.23 1.45
C ASN A 187 -2.32 0.11 2.21
N GLY A 188 -3.14 1.04 1.73
CA GLY A 188 -3.35 2.33 2.39
C GLY A 188 -3.87 2.20 3.82
N MET A 189 -4.84 1.33 4.07
CA MET A 189 -5.38 1.09 5.42
C MET A 189 -4.36 0.45 6.36
N SER A 190 -3.63 -0.56 5.92
CA SER A 190 -2.60 -1.19 6.75
C SER A 190 -1.42 -0.27 7.05
N ARG A 191 -1.15 0.73 6.20
CA ARG A 191 -0.15 1.80 6.45
C ARG A 191 -0.63 2.85 7.44
N PHE A 192 -1.93 3.03 7.57
CA PHE A 192 -2.48 4.02 8.49
C PHE A 192 -2.23 3.65 9.95
N ASP A 193 -2.45 2.40 10.33
CA ASP A 193 -2.17 1.89 11.68
C ASP A 193 -1.75 0.41 11.59
N PRO A 194 -0.63 0.01 12.17
CA PRO A 194 -0.14 -1.38 12.16
C PRO A 194 -1.04 -2.38 12.91
N LYS A 195 -2.02 -1.91 13.68
CA LYS A 195 -3.03 -2.76 14.32
C LYS A 195 -4.12 -3.20 13.35
N ILE A 196 -4.33 -2.44 12.29
CA ILE A 196 -5.34 -2.75 11.29
C ILE A 196 -4.95 -4.03 10.55
N ARG A 197 -5.87 -4.96 10.50
CA ARG A 197 -5.77 -6.20 9.72
C ARG A 197 -6.81 -6.19 8.64
N VAL A 198 -6.36 -6.42 7.44
CA VAL A 198 -7.20 -6.33 6.27
C VAL A 198 -7.33 -7.69 5.63
N VAL A 199 -8.57 -8.12 5.41
CA VAL A 199 -8.88 -9.26 4.57
C VAL A 199 -9.55 -8.74 3.31
N ILE A 200 -8.99 -9.04 2.17
CA ILE A 200 -9.57 -8.68 0.87
C ILE A 200 -9.83 -9.93 0.05
N GLU A 201 -10.88 -9.87 -0.74
CA GLU A 201 -11.29 -11.00 -1.56
C GLU A 201 -11.59 -10.57 -2.98
N GLY A 202 -11.01 -11.31 -3.94
CA GLY A 202 -11.52 -11.38 -5.30
C GLY A 202 -12.70 -12.34 -5.35
N ALA A 203 -13.83 -11.88 -5.87
CA ALA A 203 -15.03 -12.70 -5.95
C ALA A 203 -14.95 -13.82 -7.01
N GLU A 204 -13.95 -13.72 -7.87
CA GLU A 204 -13.70 -14.60 -9.01
C GLU A 204 -12.49 -15.49 -8.76
N PHE A 205 -12.11 -16.28 -9.75
CA PHE A 205 -10.88 -17.07 -9.72
C PHE A 205 -9.64 -16.19 -9.73
N ALA A 206 -8.53 -16.73 -9.24
CA ALA A 206 -7.30 -16.00 -9.03
C ALA A 206 -6.76 -15.27 -10.26
N ASP A 207 -7.00 -15.79 -11.46
CA ASP A 207 -6.57 -15.20 -12.73
C ASP A 207 -7.27 -13.88 -13.05
N TYR A 208 -8.52 -13.69 -12.62
CA TYR A 208 -9.24 -12.42 -12.76
C TYR A 208 -8.67 -11.32 -11.86
N PHE A 209 -7.87 -11.68 -10.87
CA PHE A 209 -7.24 -10.72 -9.97
C PHE A 209 -5.93 -10.14 -10.51
N TRP A 210 -5.51 -10.57 -11.71
CA TRP A 210 -4.26 -10.11 -12.34
C TRP A 210 -4.11 -8.58 -12.44
N PRO A 211 -5.14 -7.77 -12.72
CA PRO A 211 -5.03 -6.31 -12.73
C PRO A 211 -4.51 -5.70 -11.42
N ALA A 212 -4.70 -6.38 -10.30
CA ALA A 212 -4.23 -5.95 -8.98
C ALA A 212 -2.75 -6.30 -8.69
N MET A 213 -2.09 -7.06 -9.55
CA MET A 213 -0.74 -7.57 -9.25
C MET A 213 0.28 -6.46 -9.09
N GLU A 214 0.15 -5.35 -9.81
CA GLU A 214 1.02 -4.19 -9.64
C GLU A 214 0.92 -3.63 -8.20
N GLN A 215 -0.29 -3.43 -7.71
CA GLN A 215 -0.53 -2.95 -6.33
C GLN A 215 -0.04 -3.96 -5.29
N TYR A 216 -0.14 -5.25 -5.59
CA TYR A 216 0.37 -6.29 -4.71
C TYR A 216 1.91 -6.29 -4.65
N VAL A 217 2.57 -6.10 -5.77
CA VAL A 217 4.03 -5.92 -5.85
C VAL A 217 4.46 -4.67 -5.07
N GLU A 218 3.71 -3.56 -5.16
CA GLU A 218 3.98 -2.36 -4.38
C GLU A 218 3.93 -2.61 -2.86
N CYS A 219 3.05 -3.49 -2.38
CA CYS A 219 3.04 -3.91 -0.97
C CYS A 219 4.38 -4.53 -0.55
N THR A 220 5.00 -5.32 -1.43
CA THR A 220 6.33 -5.90 -1.19
C THR A 220 7.42 -4.83 -1.21
N HIS A 221 7.34 -3.90 -2.15
CA HIS A 221 8.27 -2.78 -2.23
C HIS A 221 8.20 -1.88 -0.99
N ASP A 222 7.06 -1.71 -0.40
CA ASP A 222 6.91 -0.93 0.83
C ASP A 222 7.70 -1.53 2.00
N TYR A 223 7.77 -2.85 2.10
CA TYR A 223 8.65 -3.53 3.07
C TYR A 223 10.12 -3.16 2.85
N TRP A 224 10.59 -3.26 1.61
CA TRP A 224 11.96 -2.93 1.23
C TRP A 224 12.28 -1.44 1.40
N ARG A 225 11.43 -0.55 0.87
CA ARG A 225 11.61 0.90 0.97
C ARG A 225 11.65 1.39 2.42
N SER A 226 10.95 0.71 3.31
CA SER A 226 10.94 1.04 4.74
C SER A 226 12.06 0.39 5.54
N ASN A 227 12.96 -0.34 4.89
CA ASN A 227 13.98 -1.16 5.55
C ASN A 227 13.40 -2.12 6.61
N GLY A 228 12.36 -2.84 6.24
CA GLY A 228 11.65 -3.79 7.08
C GLY A 228 10.77 -3.19 8.19
N LYS A 229 10.63 -1.86 8.24
CA LYS A 229 9.84 -1.19 9.29
C LYS A 229 8.34 -1.27 9.06
N PHE A 230 7.94 -1.49 7.83
CA PHE A 230 6.54 -1.61 7.46
C PHE A 230 6.31 -2.94 6.71
N SER A 231 5.38 -3.72 7.22
CA SER A 231 4.87 -4.92 6.58
C SER A 231 3.35 -4.82 6.54
N PRO A 232 2.74 -4.84 5.36
CA PRO A 232 1.28 -4.73 5.25
C PRO A 232 0.58 -5.93 5.88
N ASN A 233 -0.35 -5.69 6.79
CA ASN A 233 -1.20 -6.71 7.41
C ASN A 233 -2.39 -7.02 6.50
N ILE A 234 -2.12 -7.58 5.34
CA ILE A 234 -3.13 -7.88 4.32
C ILE A 234 -3.20 -9.39 4.12
N THR A 235 -4.38 -9.94 4.23
CA THR A 235 -4.70 -11.29 3.81
C THR A 235 -5.51 -11.22 2.52
N LEU A 236 -4.92 -11.65 1.42
CA LEU A 236 -5.60 -11.76 0.14
C LEU A 236 -6.17 -13.17 -0.01
N ARG A 237 -7.50 -13.26 -0.10
CA ARG A 237 -8.21 -14.51 -0.33
C ARG A 237 -8.64 -14.58 -1.80
N LEU A 238 -8.11 -15.54 -2.51
CA LEU A 238 -8.46 -15.82 -3.89
C LEU A 238 -9.04 -17.24 -4.00
N ALA A 239 -10.14 -17.35 -4.72
CA ALA A 239 -10.64 -18.66 -5.10
C ALA A 239 -9.73 -19.26 -6.18
N SER A 240 -9.46 -20.54 -6.09
CA SER A 240 -8.81 -21.31 -7.15
C SER A 240 -9.45 -22.67 -7.27
N GLY A 241 -9.46 -23.23 -8.47
CA GLY A 241 -10.03 -24.54 -8.70
C GLY A 241 -10.36 -24.76 -10.17
N GLY A 242 -10.35 -25.98 -10.61
CA GLY A 242 -10.47 -26.36 -12.02
C GLY A 242 -11.88 -26.69 -12.49
N TYR A 243 -12.93 -26.27 -11.79
CA TYR A 243 -14.28 -26.71 -12.16
C TYR A 243 -14.88 -25.96 -13.36
N ILE A 244 -14.51 -24.72 -13.57
CA ILE A 244 -15.05 -23.88 -14.64
C ILE A 244 -13.99 -23.40 -15.63
N GLY A 245 -12.74 -23.54 -15.34
CA GLY A 245 -11.72 -23.04 -16.25
C GLY A 245 -10.34 -23.54 -16.01
#